data_a6fb8bdbbccc7905b5e46185aa8a878f
#
_entry.id   a6fb8bdbbccc7905b5e46185aa8a878f
#
_cell.length_a   1.000
_cell.length_b   1.000
_cell.length_c   1.000
_cell.angle_alpha   90.00
_cell.angle_beta   90.00
_cell.angle_gamma   90.00
#
_symmetry.space_group_name_H-M   'P 1'
#
loop_
_entity.id
_entity.type
_entity.pdbx_description
1 polymer ?
#
loop_
_entity_poly.entity_id
_entity_poly.type
_entity_poly.pdbx_seq_one_letter_code
_entity_poly.pdbx_strand_id
1 'polypeptide(L)'
;FAAEAEGLEHLRAAQTLRVPTVIAEAEAEGDLPAHLVLEWLDEAPPSSDFGTRFAEALATLHQISQPQFGLESDNFIGKLPQRNTLTDRWVDFYRDQRIVPQAALARRRGISASRLALLDRLMARLPALLPNTSTPALLHGDLWRGNYMILAEGVPAVIDPAVYYGDREIELAFTELFGGFPGQFYAAYKASYPLEPG
;
A
#
# COMPACT_ATOMS: atom_id res chain seq x y z
N PHE A 1 -6.49 -5.09 14.85
CA PHE A 1 -5.60 -3.99 15.29
C PHE A 1 -4.13 -4.42 15.31
N ALA A 2 -3.78 -5.65 15.79
CA ALA A 2 -2.38 -6.09 15.79
C ALA A 2 -1.69 -5.98 14.43
N ALA A 3 -2.31 -6.44 13.34
CA ALA A 3 -1.76 -6.33 11.99
C ALA A 3 -1.59 -4.87 11.52
N GLU A 4 -2.44 -3.95 11.97
CA GLU A 4 -2.32 -2.52 11.68
C GLU A 4 -1.16 -1.91 12.47
N ALA A 5 -1.04 -2.25 13.75
CA ALA A 5 0.08 -1.83 14.59
C ALA A 5 1.43 -2.31 14.00
N GLU A 6 1.50 -3.57 13.57
CA GLU A 6 2.67 -4.14 12.89
C GLU A 6 3.00 -3.36 11.59
N GLY A 7 1.99 -3.07 10.77
CA GLY A 7 2.15 -2.29 9.55
C GLY A 7 2.69 -0.87 9.80
N LEU A 8 2.17 -0.18 10.83
CA LEU A 8 2.67 1.13 11.23
C LEU A 8 4.13 1.06 11.70
N GLU A 9 4.52 0.01 12.45
CA GLU A 9 5.90 -0.17 12.89
C GLU A 9 6.86 -0.45 11.71
N HIS A 10 6.44 -1.23 10.70
CA HIS A 10 7.22 -1.43 9.47
C HIS A 10 7.52 -0.10 8.77
N LEU A 11 6.49 0.74 8.57
CA LEU A 11 6.66 2.04 7.95
C LEU A 11 7.48 3.01 8.82
N ARG A 12 7.30 2.97 10.13
CA ARG A 12 8.05 3.83 11.07
C ARG A 12 9.53 3.47 11.10
N ALA A 13 9.86 2.17 11.08
CA ALA A 13 11.24 1.69 11.02
C ALA A 13 11.99 2.14 9.76
N ALA A 14 11.26 2.41 8.67
CA ALA A 14 11.81 2.96 7.42
C ALA A 14 12.36 4.38 7.57
N GLN A 15 11.85 5.18 8.51
CA GLN A 15 12.27 6.58 8.77
C GLN A 15 12.17 7.52 7.57
N THR A 16 11.25 7.27 6.65
CA THR A 16 11.10 8.05 5.40
C THR A 16 9.91 9.00 5.43
N LEU A 17 8.80 8.52 5.99
CA LEU A 17 7.55 9.26 6.17
C LEU A 17 7.23 9.38 7.65
N ARG A 18 6.48 10.42 8.02
CA ARG A 18 5.92 10.50 9.36
C ARG A 18 4.81 9.45 9.51
N VAL A 19 4.89 8.65 10.56
CA VAL A 19 3.92 7.62 10.90
C VAL A 19 3.56 7.81 12.39
N PRO A 20 2.27 7.75 12.80
CA PRO A 20 1.91 7.87 14.19
C PRO A 20 2.53 6.75 15.03
N THR A 21 2.95 7.09 16.24
CA THR A 21 3.45 6.09 17.19
C THR A 21 2.28 5.27 17.72
N VAL A 22 2.45 3.95 17.77
CA VAL A 22 1.52 3.05 18.46
C VAL A 22 1.74 3.24 19.97
N ILE A 23 0.72 3.75 20.67
CA ILE A 23 0.76 3.98 22.12
C ILE A 23 0.32 2.73 22.88
N ALA A 24 -0.74 2.10 22.40
CA ALA A 24 -1.25 0.85 22.98
C ALA A 24 -2.04 0.06 21.92
N GLU A 25 -2.01 -1.25 22.04
CA GLU A 25 -2.83 -2.19 21.28
C GLU A 25 -3.28 -3.30 22.23
N ALA A 26 -4.55 -3.67 22.17
CA ALA A 26 -5.07 -4.81 22.92
C ALA A 26 -6.22 -5.49 22.20
N GLU A 27 -6.28 -6.81 22.37
CA GLU A 27 -7.44 -7.61 21.99
C GLU A 27 -8.62 -7.38 22.93
N ALA A 28 -9.82 -7.79 22.52
CA ALA A 28 -11.01 -7.69 23.36
C ALA A 28 -10.88 -8.58 24.59
N GLU A 29 -11.13 -8.02 25.79
CA GLU A 29 -11.11 -8.75 27.06
C GLU A 29 -12.30 -8.36 27.92
N GLY A 30 -13.16 -9.34 28.24
CA GLY A 30 -14.41 -9.09 28.98
C GLY A 30 -15.32 -8.09 28.26
N ASP A 31 -15.65 -6.99 28.92
CA ASP A 31 -16.46 -5.90 28.34
C ASP A 31 -15.62 -4.83 27.61
N LEU A 32 -14.30 -4.96 27.61
CA LEU A 32 -13.40 -4.04 26.90
C LEU A 32 -13.29 -4.47 25.43
N PRO A 33 -13.61 -3.58 24.47
CA PRO A 33 -13.42 -3.89 23.05
C PRO A 33 -11.93 -3.90 22.69
N ALA A 34 -11.59 -4.67 21.65
CA ALA A 34 -10.28 -4.55 21.03
C ALA A 34 -10.04 -3.10 20.59
N HIS A 35 -8.81 -2.61 20.77
CA HIS A 35 -8.48 -1.22 20.47
C HIS A 35 -7.02 -1.05 20.03
N LEU A 36 -6.81 -0.01 19.25
CA LEU A 36 -5.49 0.52 18.88
C LEU A 36 -5.48 2.01 19.21
N VAL A 37 -4.53 2.43 20.04
CA VAL A 37 -4.34 3.82 20.44
C VAL A 37 -3.09 4.35 19.76
N LEU A 38 -3.26 5.38 18.96
CA LEU A 38 -2.20 6.02 18.20
C LEU A 38 -1.91 7.43 18.72
N GLU A 39 -0.70 7.87 18.49
CA GLU A 39 -0.35 9.27 18.63
C GLU A 39 -1.29 10.12 17.79
N TRP A 40 -1.76 11.24 18.38
CA TRP A 40 -2.52 12.23 17.64
C TRP A 40 -1.59 13.08 16.78
N LEU A 41 -1.93 13.23 15.50
CA LEU A 41 -1.22 14.09 14.56
C LEU A 41 -2.12 15.25 14.16
N ASP A 42 -1.63 16.49 14.34
CA ASP A 42 -2.37 17.70 13.98
C ASP A 42 -2.21 18.02 12.49
N GLU A 43 -3.33 18.05 11.76
CA GLU A 43 -3.33 18.48 10.36
C GLU A 43 -3.05 19.98 10.21
N ALA A 44 -2.36 20.32 9.13
CA ALA A 44 -2.06 21.68 8.73
C ALA A 44 -2.37 21.92 7.25
N PRO A 45 -2.54 23.16 6.80
CA PRO A 45 -2.68 23.48 5.39
C PRO A 45 -1.45 23.03 4.59
N PRO A 46 -1.63 22.60 3.33
CA PRO A 46 -0.53 22.19 2.47
C PRO A 46 0.43 23.37 2.19
N SER A 47 1.72 23.11 2.28
CA SER A 47 2.75 23.99 1.72
C SER A 47 2.83 23.83 0.20
N SER A 48 3.39 24.81 -0.49
CA SER A 48 3.52 24.76 -1.96
C SER A 48 4.40 23.61 -2.47
N ASP A 49 5.30 23.11 -1.65
CA ASP A 49 6.25 22.02 -1.93
C ASP A 49 5.82 20.66 -1.36
N PHE A 50 4.65 20.59 -0.68
CA PHE A 50 4.16 19.37 -0.04
C PHE A 50 4.18 18.15 -1.00
N GLY A 51 3.66 18.31 -2.22
CA GLY A 51 3.61 17.22 -3.19
C GLY A 51 4.99 16.71 -3.58
N THR A 52 5.98 17.59 -3.71
CA THR A 52 7.37 17.22 -3.99
C THR A 52 7.98 16.46 -2.81
N ARG A 53 7.87 17.01 -1.60
CA ARG A 53 8.40 16.37 -0.38
C ARG A 53 7.79 15.00 -0.12
N PHE A 54 6.48 14.87 -0.35
CA PHE A 54 5.81 13.57 -0.19
C PHE A 54 6.32 12.55 -1.22
N ALA A 55 6.47 12.97 -2.47
CA ALA A 55 6.98 12.12 -3.54
C ALA A 55 8.42 11.63 -3.27
N GLU A 56 9.30 12.51 -2.79
CA GLU A 56 10.68 12.18 -2.43
C GLU A 56 10.73 11.19 -1.27
N ALA A 57 9.92 11.42 -0.23
CA ALA A 57 9.83 10.53 0.91
C ALA A 57 9.27 9.15 0.54
N LEU A 58 8.23 9.09 -0.32
CA LEU A 58 7.67 7.83 -0.83
C LEU A 58 8.68 7.12 -1.74
N ALA A 59 9.40 7.83 -2.60
CA ALA A 59 10.44 7.26 -3.43
C ALA A 59 11.56 6.63 -2.58
N THR A 60 11.90 7.23 -1.45
CA THR A 60 12.85 6.67 -0.49
C THR A 60 12.30 5.43 0.21
N LEU A 61 11.02 5.43 0.60
CA LEU A 61 10.34 4.24 1.15
C LEU A 61 10.41 3.07 0.17
N HIS A 62 10.12 3.32 -1.11
CA HIS A 62 10.12 2.30 -2.15
C HIS A 62 11.51 1.76 -2.53
N GLN A 63 12.59 2.36 -2.04
CA GLN A 63 13.95 1.82 -2.17
C GLN A 63 14.29 0.79 -1.07
N ILE A 64 13.46 0.68 -0.03
CA ILE A 64 13.61 -0.35 0.98
C ILE A 64 13.08 -1.67 0.41
N SER A 65 13.94 -2.66 0.34
CA SER A 65 13.69 -3.92 -0.36
C SER A 65 13.96 -5.13 0.52
N GLN A 66 13.39 -6.26 0.10
CA GLN A 66 13.66 -7.59 0.62
C GLN A 66 13.80 -8.61 -0.54
N PRO A 67 14.21 -9.87 -0.27
CA PRO A 67 14.41 -10.85 -1.35
C PRO A 67 13.16 -11.26 -2.11
N GLN A 68 11.97 -11.26 -1.48
CA GLN A 68 10.72 -11.80 -2.04
C GLN A 68 9.58 -10.78 -1.93
N PHE A 69 8.59 -10.88 -2.82
CA PHE A 69 7.32 -10.15 -2.72
C PHE A 69 6.45 -10.76 -1.62
N GLY A 70 5.70 -9.93 -0.90
CA GLY A 70 4.83 -10.35 0.19
C GLY A 70 5.27 -9.81 1.55
N LEU A 71 4.84 -10.47 2.61
CA LEU A 71 5.21 -10.16 3.99
C LEU A 71 5.19 -11.47 4.78
N GLU A 72 5.90 -11.55 5.90
CA GLU A 72 5.91 -12.75 6.74
C GLU A 72 4.53 -13.02 7.37
N SER A 73 3.73 -11.97 7.60
CA SER A 73 2.39 -12.06 8.16
C SER A 73 1.32 -11.62 7.14
N ASP A 74 0.15 -12.27 7.20
CA ASP A 74 -1.06 -11.79 6.53
C ASP A 74 -1.63 -10.60 7.30
N ASN A 75 -2.28 -9.67 6.59
CA ASN A 75 -2.91 -8.51 7.20
C ASN A 75 -4.29 -8.21 6.59
N PHE A 76 -4.70 -6.95 6.55
CA PHE A 76 -6.00 -6.55 6.04
C PHE A 76 -5.87 -5.33 5.14
N ILE A 77 -6.76 -5.25 4.15
CA ILE A 77 -7.07 -4.03 3.40
C ILE A 77 -8.53 -3.66 3.68
N GLY A 78 -8.74 -2.64 4.49
CA GLY A 78 -10.02 -2.37 5.11
C GLY A 78 -10.50 -3.58 5.92
N LYS A 79 -11.65 -4.17 5.55
CA LYS A 79 -12.22 -5.37 6.24
C LYS A 79 -11.86 -6.70 5.55
N LEU A 80 -11.10 -6.67 4.48
CA LEU A 80 -10.77 -7.86 3.70
C LEU A 80 -9.42 -8.43 4.12
N PRO A 81 -9.33 -9.73 4.43
CA PRO A 81 -8.04 -10.38 4.64
C PRO A 81 -7.16 -10.22 3.40
N GLN A 82 -5.92 -9.82 3.62
CA GLN A 82 -4.90 -9.64 2.61
C GLN A 82 -3.79 -10.66 2.83
N ARG A 83 -3.69 -11.63 1.91
CA ARG A 83 -2.65 -12.65 1.96
C ARG A 83 -1.33 -12.09 1.47
N ASN A 84 -0.26 -12.46 2.14
CA ASN A 84 1.08 -11.96 1.87
C ASN A 84 2.12 -13.06 1.70
N THR A 85 1.70 -14.29 1.35
CA THR A 85 2.61 -15.40 1.12
C THR A 85 3.78 -15.01 0.24
N LEU A 86 5.00 -15.23 0.72
CA LEU A 86 6.23 -14.85 0.04
C LEU A 86 6.36 -15.54 -1.32
N THR A 87 6.76 -14.79 -2.33
CA THR A 87 6.84 -15.23 -3.73
C THR A 87 8.01 -14.54 -4.44
N ASP A 88 8.73 -15.27 -5.27
CA ASP A 88 9.93 -14.74 -5.97
C ASP A 88 9.60 -13.81 -7.14
N ARG A 89 8.39 -13.90 -7.70
CA ARG A 89 8.01 -13.14 -8.89
C ARG A 89 6.78 -12.28 -8.61
N TRP A 90 6.85 -11.00 -9.01
CA TRP A 90 5.75 -10.06 -8.85
C TRP A 90 4.45 -10.53 -9.50
N VAL A 91 4.51 -11.00 -10.73
CA VAL A 91 3.32 -11.45 -11.45
C VAL A 91 2.58 -12.59 -10.74
N ASP A 92 3.32 -13.53 -10.14
CA ASP A 92 2.73 -14.66 -9.42
C ASP A 92 2.13 -14.17 -8.09
N PHE A 93 2.85 -13.32 -7.35
CA PHE A 93 2.32 -12.69 -6.14
C PHE A 93 1.02 -11.91 -6.42
N TYR A 94 1.05 -11.01 -7.39
CA TYR A 94 -0.12 -10.16 -7.70
C TYR A 94 -1.32 -10.97 -8.16
N ARG A 95 -1.12 -11.97 -9.02
CA ARG A 95 -2.16 -12.90 -9.42
C ARG A 95 -2.75 -13.65 -8.23
N ASP A 96 -1.91 -14.33 -7.46
CA ASP A 96 -2.35 -15.36 -6.49
C ASP A 96 -2.75 -14.76 -5.14
N GLN A 97 -2.11 -13.66 -4.72
CA GLN A 97 -2.39 -13.03 -3.42
C GLN A 97 -3.32 -11.81 -3.54
N ARG A 98 -3.53 -11.24 -4.73
CA ARG A 98 -4.39 -10.05 -4.93
C ARG A 98 -5.60 -10.36 -5.81
N ILE A 99 -5.43 -10.84 -7.03
CA ILE A 99 -6.55 -11.02 -7.98
C ILE A 99 -7.38 -12.26 -7.67
N VAL A 100 -6.76 -13.41 -7.48
CA VAL A 100 -7.47 -14.70 -7.26
C VAL A 100 -8.39 -14.66 -6.03
N PRO A 101 -7.99 -14.15 -4.86
CA PRO A 101 -8.88 -14.03 -3.71
C PRO A 101 -10.09 -13.12 -3.98
N GLN A 102 -9.89 -11.98 -4.66
CA GLN A 102 -10.96 -11.06 -5.01
C GLN A 102 -11.91 -11.65 -6.06
N ALA A 103 -11.40 -12.36 -7.05
CA ALA A 103 -12.21 -13.10 -8.02
C ALA A 103 -13.07 -14.17 -7.33
N ALA A 104 -12.52 -14.90 -6.37
CA ALA A 104 -13.27 -15.89 -5.58
C ALA A 104 -14.37 -15.22 -4.72
N LEU A 105 -14.09 -14.07 -4.12
CA LEU A 105 -15.10 -13.29 -3.39
C LEU A 105 -16.18 -12.78 -4.33
N ALA A 106 -15.84 -12.26 -5.48
CA ALA A 106 -16.77 -11.77 -6.49
C ALA A 106 -17.69 -12.91 -7.00
N ARG A 107 -17.14 -14.11 -7.23
CA ARG A 107 -17.94 -15.31 -7.55
C ARG A 107 -18.98 -15.61 -6.48
N ARG A 108 -18.57 -15.62 -5.21
CA ARG A 108 -19.52 -15.85 -4.08
C ARG A 108 -20.60 -14.78 -3.98
N ARG A 109 -20.32 -13.55 -4.39
CA ARG A 109 -21.26 -12.43 -4.41
C ARG A 109 -22.10 -12.35 -5.69
N GLY A 110 -22.02 -13.34 -6.58
CA GLY A 110 -22.89 -13.44 -7.76
C GLY A 110 -22.50 -12.52 -8.92
N ILE A 111 -21.24 -12.15 -9.06
CA ILE A 111 -20.79 -11.42 -10.26
C ILE A 111 -21.09 -12.23 -11.53
N SER A 112 -21.46 -11.55 -12.63
CA SER A 112 -21.85 -12.23 -13.88
C SER A 112 -20.72 -13.07 -14.49
N ALA A 113 -21.10 -14.16 -15.16
CA ALA A 113 -20.15 -15.05 -15.85
C ALA A 113 -19.30 -14.30 -16.89
N SER A 114 -19.88 -13.29 -17.58
CA SER A 114 -19.13 -12.47 -18.55
C SER A 114 -18.02 -11.66 -17.91
N ARG A 115 -18.24 -11.10 -16.71
CA ARG A 115 -17.21 -10.38 -15.95
C ARG A 115 -16.14 -11.31 -15.41
N LEU A 116 -16.52 -12.52 -14.97
CA LEU A 116 -15.54 -13.55 -14.58
C LEU A 116 -14.64 -13.95 -15.75
N ALA A 117 -15.21 -14.15 -16.94
CA ALA A 117 -14.43 -14.42 -18.15
C ALA A 117 -13.46 -13.29 -18.53
N LEU A 118 -13.79 -12.02 -18.19
CA LEU A 118 -12.85 -10.90 -18.36
C LEU A 118 -11.70 -10.98 -17.36
N LEU A 119 -11.97 -11.34 -16.10
CA LEU A 119 -10.94 -11.55 -15.08
C LEU A 119 -10.00 -12.72 -15.46
N ASP A 120 -10.55 -13.83 -15.94
CA ASP A 120 -9.75 -14.98 -16.39
C ASP A 120 -8.83 -14.59 -17.55
N ARG A 121 -9.33 -13.79 -18.52
CA ARG A 121 -8.49 -13.25 -19.61
C ARG A 121 -7.43 -12.28 -19.11
N LEU A 122 -7.74 -11.43 -18.15
CA LEU A 122 -6.77 -10.53 -17.51
C LEU A 122 -5.66 -11.33 -16.84
N MET A 123 -6.01 -12.32 -16.01
CA MET A 123 -5.04 -13.18 -15.33
C MET A 123 -4.11 -13.90 -16.31
N ALA A 124 -4.63 -14.38 -17.42
CA ALA A 124 -3.81 -15.01 -18.47
C ALA A 124 -2.83 -14.04 -19.16
N ARG A 125 -3.13 -12.75 -19.16
CA ARG A 125 -2.29 -11.71 -19.76
C ARG A 125 -1.32 -11.03 -18.79
N LEU A 126 -1.47 -11.21 -17.49
CA LEU A 126 -0.61 -10.57 -16.49
C LEU A 126 0.89 -10.73 -16.77
N PRO A 127 1.41 -11.91 -17.20
CA PRO A 127 2.83 -12.05 -17.51
C PRO A 127 3.34 -11.17 -18.66
N ALA A 128 2.44 -10.68 -19.51
CA ALA A 128 2.77 -9.77 -20.61
C ALA A 128 2.48 -8.30 -20.28
N LEU A 129 1.80 -8.03 -19.17
CA LEU A 129 1.40 -6.69 -18.74
C LEU A 129 2.26 -6.18 -17.58
N LEU A 130 2.78 -7.08 -16.76
CA LEU A 130 3.57 -6.73 -15.58
C LEU A 130 5.06 -7.00 -15.83
N PRO A 131 5.95 -6.16 -15.30
CA PRO A 131 7.39 -6.34 -15.49
C PRO A 131 7.87 -7.64 -14.82
N ASN A 132 8.82 -8.31 -15.49
CA ASN A 132 9.47 -9.51 -14.96
C ASN A 132 10.67 -9.20 -14.07
N THR A 133 11.10 -7.94 -14.04
CA THR A 133 12.33 -7.46 -13.37
C THR A 133 12.05 -6.61 -12.15
N SER A 134 10.79 -6.57 -11.68
CA SER A 134 10.42 -5.82 -10.48
C SER A 134 11.25 -6.23 -9.26
N THR A 135 11.68 -5.24 -8.50
CA THR A 135 12.29 -5.43 -7.18
C THR A 135 11.22 -5.24 -6.11
N PRO A 136 11.11 -6.14 -5.12
CA PRO A 136 10.19 -5.94 -4.00
C PRO A 136 10.49 -4.63 -3.28
N ALA A 137 9.53 -3.73 -3.23
CA ALA A 137 9.61 -2.44 -2.55
C ALA A 137 8.65 -2.42 -1.37
N LEU A 138 9.05 -1.83 -0.25
CA LEU A 138 8.16 -1.62 0.90
C LEU A 138 7.06 -0.63 0.52
N LEU A 139 5.81 -1.08 0.53
CA LEU A 139 4.63 -0.29 0.17
C LEU A 139 3.80 0.05 1.41
N HIS A 140 3.16 1.19 1.38
CA HIS A 140 2.05 1.49 2.29
C HIS A 140 0.88 0.51 2.07
N GLY A 141 0.61 0.15 0.82
CA GLY A 141 -0.35 -0.87 0.40
C GLY A 141 -1.80 -0.40 0.29
N ASP A 142 -2.16 0.75 0.86
CA ASP A 142 -3.49 1.40 0.74
C ASP A 142 -3.35 2.93 0.65
N LEU A 143 -2.45 3.42 -0.21
CA LEU A 143 -2.11 4.85 -0.29
C LEU A 143 -3.07 5.62 -1.21
N TRP A 144 -4.03 6.31 -0.62
CA TRP A 144 -4.96 7.23 -1.27
C TRP A 144 -5.17 8.50 -0.42
N ARG A 145 -5.95 9.47 -0.91
CA ARG A 145 -6.11 10.77 -0.20
C ARG A 145 -6.57 10.63 1.26
N GLY A 146 -7.32 9.60 1.60
CA GLY A 146 -7.81 9.37 2.97
C GLY A 146 -6.76 8.84 3.94
N ASN A 147 -5.66 8.30 3.44
CA ASN A 147 -4.64 7.62 4.25
C ASN A 147 -3.31 8.38 4.34
N TYR A 148 -3.31 9.68 3.99
CA TYR A 148 -2.21 10.57 4.32
C TYR A 148 -2.69 11.86 4.96
N MET A 149 -1.84 12.47 5.77
CA MET A 149 -2.05 13.76 6.45
C MET A 149 -0.97 14.74 6.05
N ILE A 150 -1.29 16.01 6.12
CA ILE A 150 -0.35 17.11 5.96
C ILE A 150 -0.13 17.72 7.34
N LEU A 151 1.08 17.66 7.85
CA LEU A 151 1.41 18.24 9.13
C LEU A 151 2.04 19.61 8.97
N ALA A 152 2.34 20.27 10.10
CA ALA A 152 3.02 21.57 10.12
C ALA A 152 4.28 21.53 9.23
N GLU A 153 4.60 22.66 8.62
CA GLU A 153 5.73 22.81 7.69
C GLU A 153 5.67 21.88 6.45
N GLY A 154 4.47 21.38 6.11
CA GLY A 154 4.28 20.51 4.95
C GLY A 154 4.90 19.12 5.09
N VAL A 155 5.04 18.60 6.32
CA VAL A 155 5.54 17.24 6.55
C VAL A 155 4.46 16.22 6.15
N PRO A 156 4.76 15.26 5.24
CA PRO A 156 3.82 14.21 4.90
C PRO A 156 3.79 13.12 5.98
N ALA A 157 2.58 12.74 6.40
CA ALA A 157 2.36 11.60 7.28
C ALA A 157 1.40 10.60 6.64
N VAL A 158 1.53 9.33 6.99
CA VAL A 158 0.67 8.24 6.50
C VAL A 158 0.05 7.46 7.65
N ILE A 159 -1.16 6.97 7.44
CA ILE A 159 -2.00 6.23 8.40
C ILE A 159 -2.72 5.08 7.70
N ASP A 160 -3.32 4.16 8.44
CA ASP A 160 -4.12 3.03 7.92
C ASP A 160 -3.40 2.20 6.84
N PRO A 161 -2.20 1.68 7.09
CA PRO A 161 -1.45 0.94 6.10
C PRO A 161 -1.98 -0.49 5.92
N ALA A 162 -1.75 -1.03 4.71
CA ALA A 162 -1.91 -2.45 4.37
C ALA A 162 -0.59 -3.00 3.84
N VAL A 163 0.47 -2.91 4.64
CA VAL A 163 1.88 -3.09 4.27
C VAL A 163 2.17 -4.45 3.64
N TYR A 164 2.97 -4.43 2.60
CA TYR A 164 3.65 -5.59 2.02
C TYR A 164 4.79 -5.13 1.11
N TYR A 165 5.66 -6.05 0.72
CA TYR A 165 6.64 -5.77 -0.32
C TYR A 165 6.06 -6.13 -1.69
N GLY A 166 5.90 -5.14 -2.54
CA GLY A 166 5.30 -5.25 -3.88
C GLY A 166 6.08 -4.50 -4.94
N ASP A 167 5.55 -4.49 -6.15
CA ASP A 167 6.02 -3.57 -7.18
C ASP A 167 5.54 -2.16 -6.86
N ARG A 168 6.46 -1.20 -6.79
CA ARG A 168 6.17 0.20 -6.44
C ARG A 168 5.19 0.90 -7.39
N GLU A 169 5.11 0.46 -8.64
CA GLU A 169 4.21 1.08 -9.62
C GLU A 169 2.74 0.76 -9.31
N ILE A 170 2.45 -0.35 -8.61
CA ILE A 170 1.08 -0.63 -8.17
C ILE A 170 0.58 0.40 -7.16
N GLU A 171 1.46 0.89 -6.27
CA GLU A 171 1.09 1.94 -5.32
C GLU A 171 0.87 3.29 -6.02
N LEU A 172 1.72 3.65 -6.98
CA LEU A 172 1.51 4.84 -7.80
C LEU A 172 0.19 4.76 -8.58
N ALA A 173 -0.10 3.62 -9.22
CA ALA A 173 -1.37 3.41 -9.91
C ALA A 173 -2.57 3.50 -8.94
N PHE A 174 -2.41 3.03 -7.71
CA PHE A 174 -3.45 3.12 -6.69
C PHE A 174 -3.72 4.58 -6.28
N THR A 175 -2.68 5.41 -6.14
CA THR A 175 -2.87 6.85 -5.87
C THR A 175 -3.67 7.54 -6.98
N GLU A 176 -3.51 7.15 -8.24
CA GLU A 176 -4.25 7.71 -9.37
C GLU A 176 -5.72 7.24 -9.41
N LEU A 177 -5.99 6.00 -9.01
CA LEU A 177 -7.33 5.38 -9.10
C LEU A 177 -8.39 6.13 -8.29
N PHE A 178 -8.02 6.73 -7.17
CA PHE A 178 -8.92 7.43 -6.25
C PHE A 178 -8.79 8.97 -6.31
N GLY A 179 -8.56 9.51 -7.49
CA GLY A 179 -8.60 10.96 -7.74
C GLY A 179 -7.23 11.62 -7.94
N GLY A 180 -6.17 10.85 -7.80
CA GLY A 180 -4.81 11.31 -8.02
C GLY A 180 -4.25 12.19 -6.90
N PHE A 181 -2.95 12.37 -6.93
CA PHE A 181 -2.21 13.33 -6.12
C PHE A 181 -1.88 14.55 -6.99
N PRO A 182 -1.43 15.68 -6.42
CA PRO A 182 -1.02 16.83 -7.22
C PRO A 182 -0.01 16.45 -8.32
N GLY A 183 -0.15 17.01 -9.54
CA GLY A 183 0.68 16.61 -10.68
C GLY A 183 2.20 16.74 -10.43
N GLN A 184 2.61 17.70 -9.60
CA GLN A 184 4.00 17.84 -9.16
C GLN A 184 4.50 16.62 -8.35
N PHE A 185 3.61 15.86 -7.67
CA PHE A 185 3.98 14.63 -6.96
C PHE A 185 4.55 13.58 -7.91
N TYR A 186 3.83 13.26 -8.98
CA TYR A 186 4.29 12.24 -9.94
C TYR A 186 5.57 12.64 -10.67
N ALA A 187 5.73 13.93 -10.99
CA ALA A 187 6.95 14.44 -11.60
C ALA A 187 8.15 14.33 -10.66
N ALA A 188 7.98 14.71 -9.40
CA ALA A 188 9.02 14.62 -8.38
C ALA A 188 9.37 13.15 -8.05
N TYR A 189 8.37 12.27 -7.95
CA TYR A 189 8.61 10.85 -7.74
C TYR A 189 9.48 10.26 -8.86
N LYS A 190 9.10 10.49 -10.13
CA LYS A 190 9.86 10.00 -11.30
C LYS A 190 11.27 10.58 -11.37
N ALA A 191 11.47 11.81 -10.90
CA ALA A 191 12.80 12.41 -10.83
C ALA A 191 13.67 11.76 -9.74
N SER A 192 13.09 11.41 -8.59
CA SER A 192 13.79 10.79 -7.45
C SER A 192 14.03 9.29 -7.65
N TYR A 193 13.07 8.59 -8.27
CA TYR A 193 13.16 7.16 -8.55
C TYR A 193 12.50 6.85 -9.89
N PRO A 194 13.25 6.95 -11.01
CA PRO A 194 12.73 6.75 -12.36
C PRO A 194 11.99 5.42 -12.52
N LEU A 195 10.87 5.45 -13.25
CA LEU A 195 10.13 4.22 -13.61
C LEU A 195 10.86 3.50 -14.76
N GLU A 196 10.72 2.18 -14.79
CA GLU A 196 11.22 1.40 -15.91
C GLU A 196 10.43 1.74 -17.18
N PRO A 197 11.07 1.76 -18.35
CA PRO A 197 10.37 1.93 -19.62
C PRO A 197 9.37 0.78 -19.81
N GLY A 198 8.07 1.13 -19.99
CA GLY A 198 6.99 0.19 -20.28
C GLY A 198 6.92 -0.24 -21.74
#